data_365781c76bb9a9f1499f5e5aca547ff4
#
_entry.id   365781c76bb9a9f1499f5e5aca547ff4
#
_cell.length_a   1.000
_cell.length_b   1.000
_cell.length_c   1.000
_cell.angle_alpha   90.00
_cell.angle_beta   90.00
_cell.angle_gamma   90.00
#
_symmetry.space_group_name_H-M   'P 1'
#
loop_
_entity.id
_entity.type
_entity.pdbx_description
1 polymer ?
#
loop_
_entity_poly.entity_id
_entity_poly.type
_entity_poly.pdbx_seq_one_letter_code
_entity_poly.pdbx_strand_id
1 'polypeptide(L)'
;MAPVHDVAIVGAGLLGLAAARAVAAQGRDFVILEQGSIGHDGAGSKGSCRIFRLGYPEPDYVTAARQARGLWEELESETQRRILLPTPQITFGPQLTAVHDAMRRAGASCELLSSEEAARRFPDVQVDGPVLLETESCVTAADQALAALAAAAGLVDPADPARHSGPEGARLRTGIKVTGVVDDGRQVTLRTSAGTVTARVAIITAGPWSAGLLAGAVRMPGTPTLEQVAYLAPARESARAPIFIRYGDQSPYGLPVPGSQLYKIGIHPSGPAVDPDAQASGPDPELVSRLSKLAARYLPGYLPDPVSTERCVYDNTSDEDFVIDRVGNVVIGCGTSGHGFKFGPLFGTWLADLASGGGGQVPGRFSAARF
;
A
#
# COMPACT_ATOMS: atom_id res chain seq x y z
N MET A 1 -0.09 -28.12 -25.71
CA MET A 1 0.49 -26.80 -25.43
C MET A 1 -0.17 -26.28 -24.15
N ALA A 2 0.58 -25.70 -23.24
CA ALA A 2 0.00 -25.05 -22.08
C ALA A 2 -0.97 -23.94 -22.54
N PRO A 3 -2.06 -23.66 -21.81
CA PRO A 3 -3.01 -22.63 -22.18
C PRO A 3 -2.33 -21.26 -22.14
N VAL A 4 -2.69 -20.37 -23.08
CA VAL A 4 -2.26 -18.96 -23.08
C VAL A 4 -3.37 -18.16 -22.41
N HIS A 5 -3.06 -17.54 -21.26
CA HIS A 5 -3.99 -16.68 -20.55
C HIS A 5 -4.14 -15.32 -21.24
N ASP A 6 -5.26 -14.64 -21.05
CA ASP A 6 -5.37 -13.23 -21.49
C ASP A 6 -4.47 -12.34 -20.66
N VAL A 7 -4.45 -12.54 -19.34
CA VAL A 7 -3.62 -11.77 -18.39
C VAL A 7 -2.94 -12.70 -17.39
N ALA A 8 -1.64 -12.51 -17.17
CA ALA A 8 -0.94 -13.09 -16.04
C ALA A 8 -0.52 -11.97 -15.07
N ILE A 9 -0.88 -12.12 -13.80
CA ILE A 9 -0.56 -11.15 -12.74
C ILE A 9 0.52 -11.75 -11.85
N VAL A 10 1.60 -11.02 -11.61
CA VAL A 10 2.72 -11.46 -10.76
C VAL A 10 2.64 -10.74 -9.42
N GLY A 11 2.42 -11.51 -8.36
CA GLY A 11 2.21 -11.04 -6.98
C GLY A 11 0.74 -10.90 -6.62
N ALA A 12 0.36 -11.49 -5.47
CA ALA A 12 -0.98 -11.38 -4.87
C ALA A 12 -0.98 -10.42 -3.65
N GLY A 13 -0.17 -9.38 -3.71
CA GLY A 13 -0.25 -8.23 -2.82
C GLY A 13 -1.43 -7.31 -3.17
N LEU A 14 -1.48 -6.15 -2.55
CA LEU A 14 -2.54 -5.16 -2.76
C LEU A 14 -2.81 -4.86 -4.23
N LEU A 15 -1.75 -4.50 -5.00
CA LEU A 15 -1.90 -4.08 -6.39
C LEU A 15 -2.32 -5.23 -7.29
N GLY A 16 -1.77 -6.43 -7.06
CA GLY A 16 -2.13 -7.62 -7.85
C GLY A 16 -3.56 -8.06 -7.61
N LEU A 17 -4.03 -8.07 -6.37
CA LEU A 17 -5.42 -8.39 -6.04
C LEU A 17 -6.40 -7.33 -6.58
N ALA A 18 -6.03 -6.05 -6.51
CA ALA A 18 -6.84 -4.97 -7.07
C ALA A 18 -6.91 -5.05 -8.61
N ALA A 19 -5.77 -5.34 -9.26
CA ALA A 19 -5.74 -5.58 -10.70
C ALA A 19 -6.58 -6.80 -11.10
N ALA A 20 -6.51 -7.89 -10.32
CA ALA A 20 -7.31 -9.09 -10.57
C ALA A 20 -8.81 -8.82 -10.49
N ARG A 21 -9.28 -8.06 -9.47
CA ARG A 21 -10.68 -7.62 -9.38
C ARG A 21 -11.09 -6.84 -10.63
N ALA A 22 -10.28 -5.87 -11.05
CA ALA A 22 -10.59 -5.05 -12.21
C ALA A 22 -10.58 -5.85 -13.53
N VAL A 23 -9.63 -6.77 -13.72
CA VAL A 23 -9.56 -7.69 -14.87
C VAL A 23 -10.76 -8.64 -14.87
N ALA A 24 -11.15 -9.17 -13.70
CA ALA A 24 -12.33 -10.01 -13.56
C ALA A 24 -13.62 -9.25 -13.94
N ALA A 25 -13.75 -7.99 -13.51
CA ALA A 25 -14.88 -7.13 -13.85
C ALA A 25 -14.98 -6.84 -15.36
N GLN A 26 -13.84 -6.88 -16.08
CA GLN A 26 -13.80 -6.81 -17.56
C GLN A 26 -14.14 -8.13 -18.25
N GLY A 27 -14.43 -9.20 -17.51
CA GLY A 27 -14.77 -10.54 -18.04
C GLY A 27 -13.59 -11.26 -18.70
N ARG A 28 -12.35 -10.88 -18.43
CA ARG A 28 -11.14 -11.47 -19.02
C ARG A 28 -10.64 -12.67 -18.22
N ASP A 29 -10.03 -13.63 -18.93
CA ASP A 29 -9.30 -14.72 -18.29
C ASP A 29 -8.00 -14.22 -17.67
N PHE A 30 -7.67 -14.70 -16.46
CA PHE A 30 -6.41 -14.36 -15.80
C PHE A 30 -5.91 -15.47 -14.87
N VAL A 31 -4.61 -15.41 -14.62
CA VAL A 31 -3.94 -16.18 -13.58
C VAL A 31 -3.08 -15.25 -12.71
N ILE A 32 -3.07 -15.48 -11.39
CA ILE A 32 -2.14 -14.81 -10.45
C ILE A 32 -1.10 -15.83 -10.02
N LEU A 33 0.16 -15.40 -10.03
CA LEU A 33 1.31 -16.17 -9.53
C LEU A 33 1.86 -15.46 -8.29
N GLU A 34 1.81 -16.15 -7.16
CA GLU A 34 2.25 -15.64 -5.86
C GLU A 34 3.31 -16.57 -5.26
N GLN A 35 4.45 -16.01 -4.85
CA GLN A 35 5.54 -16.82 -4.27
C GLN A 35 5.24 -17.35 -2.87
N GLY A 36 4.43 -16.64 -2.10
CA GLY A 36 4.01 -17.02 -0.75
C GLY A 36 2.51 -17.30 -0.69
N SER A 37 1.87 -16.79 0.35
CA SER A 37 0.41 -16.70 0.53
C SER A 37 -0.01 -15.22 0.49
N ILE A 38 -1.30 -14.95 0.30
CA ILE A 38 -1.81 -13.58 0.43
C ILE A 38 -1.48 -13.06 1.83
N GLY A 39 -0.81 -11.89 1.90
CA GLY A 39 -0.44 -11.27 3.17
C GLY A 39 0.69 -11.96 3.95
N HIS A 40 1.53 -12.78 3.31
CA HIS A 40 2.67 -13.43 3.97
C HIS A 40 3.67 -12.43 4.57
N ASP A 41 4.48 -12.87 5.53
CA ASP A 41 5.37 -12.01 6.31
C ASP A 41 6.43 -11.24 5.50
N GLY A 42 6.84 -11.73 4.35
CA GLY A 42 7.74 -11.02 3.43
C GLY A 42 7.07 -9.93 2.59
N ALA A 43 5.72 -9.85 2.59
CA ALA A 43 4.99 -8.91 1.72
C ALA A 43 4.90 -7.50 2.32
N GLY A 44 4.96 -6.47 1.46
CA GLY A 44 4.72 -5.07 1.86
C GLY A 44 3.26 -4.77 2.21
N SER A 45 2.32 -5.61 1.77
CA SER A 45 0.87 -5.42 1.99
C SER A 45 0.34 -6.02 3.29
N LYS A 46 1.17 -6.78 4.05
CA LYS A 46 0.76 -7.42 5.30
C LYS A 46 0.42 -6.43 6.41
N GLY A 47 -0.18 -6.94 7.49
CA GLY A 47 -0.47 -6.21 8.73
C GLY A 47 -1.91 -5.70 8.80
N SER A 48 -2.31 -5.29 10.02
CA SER A 48 -3.70 -5.04 10.37
C SER A 48 -4.24 -3.69 9.87
N CYS A 49 -3.39 -2.67 9.77
CA CYS A 49 -3.88 -1.32 9.50
C CYS A 49 -2.95 -0.46 8.64
N ARG A 50 -3.56 0.47 7.88
CA ARG A 50 -2.91 1.51 7.09
C ARG A 50 -3.65 2.83 7.24
N ILE A 51 -3.00 3.93 6.85
CA ILE A 51 -3.63 5.25 6.82
C ILE A 51 -4.27 5.47 5.46
N PHE A 52 -5.55 5.81 5.45
CA PHE A 52 -6.21 6.46 4.33
C PHE A 52 -6.30 7.96 4.62
N ARG A 53 -5.73 8.78 3.77
CA ARG A 53 -5.73 10.24 3.87
C ARG A 53 -5.87 10.90 2.51
N LEU A 54 -6.37 12.12 2.48
CA LEU A 54 -6.40 12.98 1.30
C LEU A 54 -5.21 13.96 1.27
N GLY A 55 -4.70 14.35 2.44
CA GLY A 55 -3.66 15.37 2.60
C GLY A 55 -2.32 14.96 2.00
N TYR A 56 -2.01 15.54 0.84
CA TYR A 56 -0.73 15.49 0.13
C TYR A 56 -0.32 16.88 -0.31
N PRO A 57 0.97 17.20 -0.42
CA PRO A 57 1.43 18.48 -0.97
C PRO A 57 1.17 18.62 -2.47
N GLU A 58 0.96 17.50 -3.19
CA GLU A 58 0.66 17.48 -4.63
C GLU A 58 -0.84 17.29 -4.90
N PRO A 59 -1.51 18.18 -5.65
CA PRO A 59 -2.95 18.08 -5.92
C PRO A 59 -3.37 16.79 -6.65
N ASP A 60 -2.49 16.22 -7.48
CA ASP A 60 -2.76 14.98 -8.21
C ASP A 60 -2.99 13.80 -7.24
N TYR A 61 -2.19 13.73 -6.18
CA TYR A 61 -2.38 12.72 -5.13
C TYR A 61 -3.67 12.91 -4.35
N VAL A 62 -4.07 14.17 -4.07
CA VAL A 62 -5.35 14.46 -3.42
C VAL A 62 -6.51 13.99 -4.29
N THR A 63 -6.46 14.29 -5.59
CA THR A 63 -7.47 13.88 -6.58
C THR A 63 -7.54 12.35 -6.67
N ALA A 64 -6.39 11.68 -6.79
CA ALA A 64 -6.31 10.22 -6.83
C ALA A 64 -6.83 9.57 -5.54
N ALA A 65 -6.53 10.15 -4.37
CA ALA A 65 -7.03 9.63 -3.10
C ALA A 65 -8.56 9.74 -2.98
N ARG A 66 -9.16 10.85 -3.47
CA ARG A 66 -10.62 10.98 -3.51
C ARG A 66 -11.27 9.95 -4.44
N GLN A 67 -10.70 9.70 -5.61
CA GLN A 67 -11.18 8.64 -6.51
C GLN A 67 -11.05 7.26 -5.86
N ALA A 68 -9.89 6.98 -5.26
CA ALA A 68 -9.65 5.72 -4.57
C ALA A 68 -10.65 5.49 -3.43
N ARG A 69 -11.08 6.55 -2.72
CA ARG A 69 -12.08 6.44 -1.65
C ARG A 69 -13.39 5.85 -2.17
N GLY A 70 -13.95 6.39 -3.26
CA GLY A 70 -15.18 5.87 -3.85
C GLY A 70 -15.07 4.39 -4.23
N LEU A 71 -13.92 3.99 -4.80
CA LEU A 71 -13.68 2.59 -5.15
C LEU A 71 -13.51 1.66 -3.93
N TRP A 72 -13.00 2.15 -2.80
CA TRP A 72 -13.00 1.41 -1.55
C TRP A 72 -14.41 1.24 -0.98
N GLU A 73 -15.24 2.30 -1.02
CA GLU A 73 -16.64 2.27 -0.58
C GLU A 73 -17.48 1.32 -1.46
N GLU A 74 -17.24 1.29 -2.76
CA GLU A 74 -17.81 0.30 -3.68
C GLU A 74 -17.43 -1.14 -3.28
N LEU A 75 -16.15 -1.38 -3.00
CA LEU A 75 -15.66 -2.70 -2.56
C LEU A 75 -16.26 -3.13 -1.22
N GLU A 76 -16.42 -2.20 -0.26
CA GLU A 76 -17.13 -2.46 1.00
C GLU A 76 -18.58 -2.90 0.74
N SER A 77 -19.27 -2.18 -0.14
CA SER A 77 -20.65 -2.52 -0.53
C SER A 77 -20.75 -3.87 -1.24
N GLU A 78 -19.82 -4.16 -2.16
CA GLU A 78 -19.77 -5.42 -2.91
C GLU A 78 -19.52 -6.63 -2.01
N THR A 79 -18.61 -6.49 -1.06
CA THR A 79 -18.13 -7.63 -0.24
C THR A 79 -18.75 -7.68 1.16
N GLN A 80 -19.51 -6.66 1.55
CA GLN A 80 -20.07 -6.47 2.90
C GLN A 80 -18.98 -6.51 4.00
N ARG A 81 -17.74 -6.13 3.67
CA ARG A 81 -16.61 -6.03 4.60
C ARG A 81 -16.35 -4.58 4.93
N ARG A 82 -16.11 -4.31 6.20
CA ARG A 82 -15.74 -2.97 6.65
C ARG A 82 -14.23 -2.78 6.52
N ILE A 83 -13.80 -1.89 5.62
CA ILE A 83 -12.40 -1.62 5.27
C ILE A 83 -11.97 -0.24 5.78
N LEU A 84 -12.76 0.79 5.50
CA LEU A 84 -12.49 2.16 5.91
C LEU A 84 -13.13 2.44 7.27
N LEU A 85 -12.31 2.71 8.27
CA LEU A 85 -12.73 3.03 9.63
C LEU A 85 -12.54 4.53 9.85
N PRO A 86 -13.61 5.35 9.83
CA PRO A 86 -13.51 6.79 9.97
C PRO A 86 -12.71 7.18 11.21
N THR A 87 -11.64 7.92 11.01
CA THR A 87 -10.70 8.32 12.05
C THR A 87 -10.11 9.67 11.63
N PRO A 88 -10.30 10.74 12.42
CA PRO A 88 -9.75 12.04 12.07
C PRO A 88 -8.22 11.99 12.02
N GLN A 89 -7.63 12.80 11.14
CA GLN A 89 -6.19 12.95 11.03
C GLN A 89 -5.77 14.39 11.29
N ILE A 90 -4.67 14.54 11.99
CA ILE A 90 -3.97 15.82 12.12
C ILE A 90 -2.61 15.74 11.41
N THR A 91 -2.34 16.72 10.59
CA THR A 91 -1.07 16.88 9.88
C THR A 91 -0.39 18.17 10.34
N PHE A 92 0.90 18.13 10.63
CA PHE A 92 1.68 19.30 11.08
C PHE A 92 3.14 19.23 10.60
N GLY A 93 3.89 20.30 10.85
CA GLY A 93 5.28 20.43 10.44
C GLY A 93 5.49 21.30 9.19
N PRO A 94 6.72 21.35 8.63
CA PRO A 94 7.12 22.32 7.62
C PRO A 94 6.29 22.33 6.32
N GLN A 95 5.70 21.19 5.94
CA GLN A 95 4.93 21.08 4.69
C GLN A 95 3.44 21.42 4.85
N LEU A 96 2.99 21.86 6.03
CA LEU A 96 1.58 22.09 6.34
C LEU A 96 0.89 23.00 5.31
N THR A 97 1.51 24.11 4.94
CA THR A 97 0.94 25.06 3.96
C THR A 97 0.77 24.42 2.59
N ALA A 98 1.77 23.67 2.11
CA ALA A 98 1.69 23.00 0.82
C ALA A 98 0.55 21.96 0.79
N VAL A 99 0.38 21.16 1.86
CA VAL A 99 -0.71 20.19 2.00
C VAL A 99 -2.07 20.91 2.02
N HIS A 100 -2.22 21.96 2.82
CA HIS A 100 -3.45 22.76 2.91
C HIS A 100 -3.85 23.33 1.53
N ASP A 101 -2.89 23.94 0.83
CA ASP A 101 -3.15 24.53 -0.47
C ASP A 101 -3.50 23.50 -1.54
N ALA A 102 -2.85 22.33 -1.54
CA ALA A 102 -3.17 21.24 -2.45
C ALA A 102 -4.57 20.68 -2.17
N MET A 103 -4.94 20.46 -0.92
CA MET A 103 -6.28 20.01 -0.55
C MET A 103 -7.36 21.00 -0.98
N ARG A 104 -7.16 22.30 -0.71
CA ARG A 104 -8.09 23.34 -1.16
C ARG A 104 -8.25 23.38 -2.68
N ARG A 105 -7.15 23.31 -3.44
CA ARG A 105 -7.20 23.27 -4.91
C ARG A 105 -7.96 22.05 -5.43
N ALA A 106 -7.82 20.91 -4.77
CA ALA A 106 -8.55 19.69 -5.14
C ALA A 106 -9.99 19.64 -4.56
N GLY A 107 -10.45 20.68 -3.85
CA GLY A 107 -11.79 20.74 -3.25
C GLY A 107 -11.99 19.70 -2.10
N ALA A 108 -10.91 19.32 -1.43
CA ALA A 108 -10.96 18.45 -0.25
C ALA A 108 -11.19 19.29 1.02
N SER A 109 -12.03 18.77 1.93
CA SER A 109 -12.35 19.46 3.19
C SER A 109 -11.22 19.31 4.20
N CYS A 110 -10.81 20.43 4.79
CA CYS A 110 -9.82 20.46 5.88
C CYS A 110 -9.98 21.74 6.71
N GLU A 111 -9.49 21.71 7.96
CA GLU A 111 -9.59 22.80 8.92
C GLU A 111 -8.19 23.09 9.51
N LEU A 112 -7.76 24.36 9.51
CA LEU A 112 -6.55 24.77 10.21
C LEU A 112 -6.88 25.08 11.67
N LEU A 113 -6.18 24.44 12.58
CA LEU A 113 -6.29 24.66 14.03
C LEU A 113 -5.00 25.29 14.57
N SER A 114 -5.16 26.17 15.56
CA SER A 114 -4.01 26.57 16.36
C SER A 114 -3.48 25.39 17.20
N SER A 115 -2.23 25.50 17.68
CA SER A 115 -1.66 24.47 18.56
C SER A 115 -2.44 24.30 19.86
N GLU A 116 -2.99 25.40 20.43
CA GLU A 116 -3.83 25.34 21.64
C GLU A 116 -5.16 24.64 21.37
N GLU A 117 -5.76 24.88 20.22
CA GLU A 117 -7.02 24.22 19.84
C GLU A 117 -6.80 22.72 19.55
N ALA A 118 -5.72 22.39 18.87
CA ALA A 118 -5.32 21.00 18.64
C ALA A 118 -5.07 20.26 19.95
N ALA A 119 -4.36 20.86 20.90
CA ALA A 119 -4.11 20.27 22.22
C ALA A 119 -5.39 20.04 23.03
N ARG A 120 -6.40 20.93 22.89
CA ARG A 120 -7.70 20.71 23.55
C ARG A 120 -8.50 19.58 22.90
N ARG A 121 -8.51 19.49 21.56
CA ARG A 121 -9.28 18.46 20.83
C ARG A 121 -8.60 17.09 20.87
N PHE A 122 -7.28 17.05 20.89
CA PHE A 122 -6.46 15.84 20.79
C PHE A 122 -5.38 15.78 21.87
N PRO A 123 -5.76 15.67 23.16
CA PRO A 123 -4.83 15.77 24.29
C PRO A 123 -3.82 14.61 24.35
N ASP A 124 -4.03 13.55 23.57
CA ASP A 124 -3.14 12.39 23.48
C ASP A 124 -2.08 12.50 22.38
N VAL A 125 -2.02 13.65 21.68
CA VAL A 125 -0.97 13.97 20.69
C VAL A 125 -0.38 15.32 21.01
N GLN A 126 0.93 15.39 21.22
CA GLN A 126 1.67 16.64 21.34
C GLN A 126 2.03 17.17 19.94
N VAL A 127 1.61 18.40 19.65
CA VAL A 127 1.95 19.08 18.40
C VAL A 127 2.97 20.18 18.63
N ASP A 128 3.80 20.48 17.62
CA ASP A 128 4.85 21.50 17.69
C ASP A 128 4.53 22.75 16.82
N GLY A 129 3.25 23.01 16.58
CA GLY A 129 2.75 24.13 15.79
C GLY A 129 1.30 23.98 15.40
N PRO A 130 0.79 24.82 14.47
CA PRO A 130 -0.55 24.65 13.93
C PRO A 130 -0.70 23.32 13.23
N VAL A 131 -1.95 22.81 13.14
CA VAL A 131 -2.25 21.55 12.49
C VAL A 131 -3.33 21.72 11.44
N LEU A 132 -3.30 20.86 10.44
CA LEU A 132 -4.38 20.64 9.49
C LEU A 132 -5.20 19.43 9.93
N LEU A 133 -6.46 19.65 10.28
CA LEU A 133 -7.41 18.61 10.60
C LEU A 133 -8.11 18.14 9.33
N GLU A 134 -8.09 16.85 9.11
CA GLU A 134 -8.79 16.14 8.03
C GLU A 134 -9.79 15.18 8.66
N THR A 135 -11.07 15.37 8.41
CA THR A 135 -12.16 14.54 8.97
C THR A 135 -12.58 13.38 8.08
N GLU A 136 -12.18 13.42 6.80
CA GLU A 136 -12.46 12.38 5.81
C GLU A 136 -11.42 11.25 5.81
N SER A 137 -10.38 11.34 6.63
CA SER A 137 -9.38 10.27 6.78
C SER A 137 -9.94 9.04 7.50
N CYS A 138 -9.27 7.91 7.29
CA CYS A 138 -9.67 6.62 7.86
C CYS A 138 -8.44 5.81 8.26
N VAL A 139 -8.60 4.94 9.23
CA VAL A 139 -7.76 3.76 9.31
C VAL A 139 -8.31 2.73 8.33
N THR A 140 -7.45 2.21 7.44
CA THR A 140 -7.81 1.10 6.55
C THR A 140 -7.50 -0.21 7.25
N ALA A 141 -8.49 -1.09 7.39
CA ALA A 141 -8.31 -2.46 7.87
C ALA A 141 -7.65 -3.29 6.74
N ALA A 142 -6.31 -3.37 6.75
CA ALA A 142 -5.55 -3.86 5.61
C ALA A 142 -5.80 -5.34 5.31
N ASP A 143 -5.91 -6.19 6.35
CA ASP A 143 -6.24 -7.61 6.18
C ASP A 143 -7.64 -7.79 5.56
N GLN A 144 -8.62 -6.98 6.01
CA GLN A 144 -9.97 -7.00 5.42
C GLN A 144 -9.96 -6.51 3.98
N ALA A 145 -9.12 -5.52 3.66
CA ALA A 145 -8.96 -5.00 2.32
C ALA A 145 -8.43 -6.07 1.34
N LEU A 146 -7.37 -6.81 1.73
CA LEU A 146 -6.84 -7.89 0.90
C LEU A 146 -7.85 -9.02 0.73
N ALA A 147 -8.54 -9.42 1.80
CA ALA A 147 -9.58 -10.44 1.75
C ALA A 147 -10.77 -10.02 0.86
N ALA A 148 -11.19 -8.74 0.93
CA ALA A 148 -12.25 -8.19 0.09
C ALA A 148 -11.86 -8.22 -1.40
N LEU A 149 -10.65 -7.75 -1.73
CA LEU A 149 -10.14 -7.76 -3.10
C LEU A 149 -10.05 -9.18 -3.66
N ALA A 150 -9.56 -10.14 -2.87
CA ALA A 150 -9.48 -11.54 -3.27
C ALA A 150 -10.86 -12.14 -3.52
N ALA A 151 -11.84 -11.87 -2.65
CA ALA A 151 -13.22 -12.33 -2.81
C ALA A 151 -13.88 -11.73 -4.05
N ALA A 152 -13.77 -10.41 -4.25
CA ALA A 152 -14.32 -9.70 -5.39
C ALA A 152 -13.68 -10.11 -6.74
N ALA A 153 -12.42 -10.58 -6.71
CA ALA A 153 -11.77 -11.18 -7.89
C ALA A 153 -12.17 -12.66 -8.14
N GLY A 154 -13.00 -13.24 -7.28
CA GLY A 154 -13.40 -14.66 -7.39
C GLY A 154 -12.25 -15.64 -7.11
N LEU A 155 -11.29 -15.25 -6.26
CA LEU A 155 -10.11 -16.06 -5.92
C LEU A 155 -10.33 -16.94 -4.68
N VAL A 156 -11.33 -16.63 -3.89
CA VAL A 156 -11.66 -17.31 -2.63
C VAL A 156 -13.07 -17.86 -2.75
N ASP A 157 -13.26 -19.13 -2.40
CA ASP A 157 -14.59 -19.69 -2.23
C ASP A 157 -15.18 -19.10 -0.92
N PRO A 158 -16.31 -18.38 -0.97
CA PRO A 158 -16.96 -17.88 0.24
C PRO A 158 -17.32 -18.99 1.24
N ALA A 159 -17.53 -20.24 0.75
CA ALA A 159 -17.85 -21.40 1.56
C ALA A 159 -16.60 -22.07 2.18
N ASP A 160 -15.41 -21.86 1.60
CA ASP A 160 -14.14 -22.41 2.11
C ASP A 160 -13.01 -21.39 1.98
N PRO A 161 -12.92 -20.41 2.91
CA PRO A 161 -11.87 -19.38 2.88
C PRO A 161 -10.43 -19.93 3.01
N ALA A 162 -10.26 -21.19 3.42
CA ALA A 162 -8.94 -21.81 3.54
C ALA A 162 -8.40 -22.36 2.20
N ARG A 163 -9.22 -22.46 1.17
CA ARG A 163 -8.79 -22.87 -0.17
C ARG A 163 -8.19 -21.72 -0.99
N HIS A 164 -7.03 -21.25 -0.59
CA HIS A 164 -6.29 -20.21 -1.33
C HIS A 164 -5.33 -20.79 -2.38
N SER A 165 -5.09 -22.10 -2.38
CA SER A 165 -4.23 -22.78 -3.33
C SER A 165 -5.02 -23.80 -4.14
N GLY A 166 -5.25 -23.49 -5.40
CA GLY A 166 -5.90 -24.43 -6.32
C GLY A 166 -4.89 -25.27 -7.11
N PRO A 167 -5.34 -26.42 -7.67
CA PRO A 167 -4.54 -27.23 -8.59
C PRO A 167 -4.20 -26.46 -9.87
N GLU A 168 -3.37 -27.06 -10.71
CA GLU A 168 -3.10 -26.58 -12.06
C GLU A 168 -4.41 -26.24 -12.77
N GLY A 169 -4.61 -24.95 -13.09
CA GLY A 169 -5.89 -24.43 -13.62
C GLY A 169 -6.63 -23.44 -12.71
N ALA A 170 -6.24 -23.30 -11.43
CA ALA A 170 -6.78 -22.27 -10.55
C ALA A 170 -6.31 -20.86 -10.96
N ARG A 171 -7.17 -19.85 -10.76
CA ARG A 171 -6.82 -18.46 -11.03
C ARG A 171 -5.72 -17.92 -10.10
N LEU A 172 -5.61 -18.40 -8.87
CA LEU A 172 -4.54 -18.09 -7.93
C LEU A 172 -3.64 -19.31 -7.71
N ARG A 173 -2.35 -19.16 -7.98
CA ARG A 173 -1.32 -20.17 -7.78
C ARG A 173 -0.30 -19.64 -6.77
N THR A 174 -0.33 -20.18 -5.57
CA THR A 174 0.60 -19.84 -4.48
C THR A 174 1.81 -20.76 -4.47
N GLY A 175 2.91 -20.33 -3.82
CA GLY A 175 4.18 -21.08 -3.83
C GLY A 175 4.92 -21.00 -5.17
N ILE A 176 4.52 -20.11 -6.07
CA ILE A 176 5.09 -19.98 -7.42
C ILE A 176 5.90 -18.68 -7.51
N LYS A 177 7.21 -18.79 -7.40
CA LYS A 177 8.11 -17.64 -7.60
C LYS A 177 8.34 -17.43 -9.10
N VAL A 178 8.03 -16.24 -9.60
CA VAL A 178 8.42 -15.79 -10.95
C VAL A 178 9.86 -15.32 -10.91
N THR A 179 10.68 -15.81 -11.84
CA THR A 179 12.13 -15.56 -11.90
C THR A 179 12.55 -14.83 -13.17
N GLY A 180 11.63 -14.63 -14.11
CA GLY A 180 11.92 -13.89 -15.34
C GLY A 180 10.69 -13.59 -16.15
N VAL A 181 10.74 -12.49 -16.88
CA VAL A 181 9.71 -11.98 -17.76
C VAL A 181 10.31 -11.80 -19.16
N VAL A 182 9.69 -12.39 -20.16
CA VAL A 182 10.13 -12.28 -21.57
C VAL A 182 8.94 -11.91 -22.41
N ASP A 183 8.97 -10.71 -23.00
CA ASP A 183 8.01 -10.24 -24.01
C ASP A 183 8.60 -10.45 -25.42
N ASP A 184 7.93 -11.24 -26.27
CA ASP A 184 8.33 -11.47 -27.66
C ASP A 184 7.60 -10.58 -28.68
N GLY A 185 6.82 -9.60 -28.16
CA GLY A 185 5.97 -8.70 -28.95
C GLY A 185 4.60 -9.26 -29.31
N ARG A 186 4.34 -10.56 -29.07
CA ARG A 186 3.05 -11.22 -29.28
C ARG A 186 2.44 -11.70 -27.96
N GLN A 187 3.28 -12.17 -27.07
CA GLN A 187 2.91 -12.73 -25.78
C GLN A 187 4.04 -12.56 -24.78
N VAL A 188 3.70 -12.66 -23.50
CA VAL A 188 4.67 -12.65 -22.40
C VAL A 188 4.82 -14.07 -21.85
N THR A 189 6.07 -14.52 -21.73
CA THR A 189 6.43 -15.77 -21.05
C THR A 189 7.02 -15.46 -19.68
N LEU A 190 6.38 -15.94 -18.63
CA LEU A 190 6.85 -15.89 -17.26
C LEU A 190 7.60 -17.18 -16.93
N ARG A 191 8.88 -17.09 -16.59
CA ARG A 191 9.64 -18.20 -16.03
C ARG A 191 9.34 -18.30 -14.55
N THR A 192 9.02 -19.48 -14.06
CA THR A 192 8.65 -19.69 -12.67
C THR A 192 9.41 -20.85 -12.03
N SER A 193 9.35 -20.97 -10.71
CA SER A 193 9.87 -22.12 -9.98
C SER A 193 9.21 -23.46 -10.35
N ALA A 194 8.05 -23.45 -11.02
CA ALA A 194 7.27 -24.62 -11.40
C ALA A 194 7.10 -24.76 -12.94
N GLY A 195 7.96 -24.15 -13.74
CA GLY A 195 7.90 -24.17 -15.20
C GLY A 195 7.58 -22.80 -15.79
N THR A 196 6.86 -22.74 -16.89
CA THR A 196 6.52 -21.50 -17.59
C THR A 196 5.01 -21.25 -17.64
N VAL A 197 4.63 -19.97 -17.54
CA VAL A 197 3.26 -19.50 -17.77
C VAL A 197 3.29 -18.48 -18.89
N THR A 198 2.35 -18.60 -19.83
CA THR A 198 2.27 -17.71 -21.00
C THR A 198 0.96 -16.93 -20.97
N ALA A 199 1.03 -15.63 -21.26
CA ALA A 199 -0.13 -14.76 -21.35
C ALA A 199 0.02 -13.74 -22.48
N ARG A 200 -1.09 -13.18 -22.95
CA ARG A 200 -1.07 -12.07 -23.93
C ARG A 200 -0.44 -10.81 -23.32
N VAL A 201 -0.77 -10.54 -22.05
CA VAL A 201 -0.25 -9.41 -21.27
C VAL A 201 0.13 -9.91 -19.88
N ALA A 202 1.25 -9.41 -19.32
CA ALA A 202 1.61 -9.63 -17.94
C ALA A 202 1.49 -8.33 -17.14
N ILE A 203 0.89 -8.39 -15.94
CA ILE A 203 0.85 -7.29 -14.97
C ILE A 203 1.85 -7.63 -13.85
N ILE A 204 2.90 -6.86 -13.72
CA ILE A 204 3.96 -7.07 -12.73
C ILE A 204 3.69 -6.19 -11.50
N THR A 205 3.28 -6.83 -10.41
CA THR A 205 2.95 -6.22 -9.12
C THR A 205 3.67 -6.94 -7.97
N ALA A 206 4.94 -7.30 -8.24
CA ALA A 206 5.76 -8.11 -7.34
C ALA A 206 6.40 -7.30 -6.19
N GLY A 207 5.91 -6.06 -5.93
CA GLY A 207 6.45 -5.21 -4.89
C GLY A 207 7.98 -5.06 -4.99
N PRO A 208 8.74 -5.33 -3.90
CA PRO A 208 10.18 -5.10 -3.88
C PRO A 208 10.99 -5.98 -4.86
N TRP A 209 10.41 -7.05 -5.40
CA TRP A 209 11.02 -7.89 -6.44
C TRP A 209 10.82 -7.36 -7.85
N SER A 210 9.93 -6.36 -8.05
CA SER A 210 9.55 -5.86 -9.39
C SER A 210 10.74 -5.32 -10.16
N ALA A 211 11.62 -4.54 -9.53
CA ALA A 211 12.80 -3.97 -10.18
C ALA A 211 13.72 -5.05 -10.75
N GLY A 212 13.97 -6.12 -10.00
CA GLY A 212 14.77 -7.25 -10.45
C GLY A 212 14.15 -8.02 -11.62
N LEU A 213 12.81 -8.23 -11.59
CA LEU A 213 12.09 -8.91 -12.66
C LEU A 213 12.05 -8.10 -13.96
N LEU A 214 12.07 -6.78 -13.87
CA LEU A 214 11.94 -5.84 -14.99
C LEU A 214 13.28 -5.31 -15.49
N ALA A 215 14.42 -5.66 -14.88
CA ALA A 215 15.74 -5.10 -15.17
C ALA A 215 16.19 -5.21 -16.64
N GLY A 216 15.63 -6.16 -17.41
CA GLY A 216 15.89 -6.31 -18.85
C GLY A 216 14.98 -5.45 -19.76
N ALA A 217 13.90 -4.88 -19.23
CA ALA A 217 12.89 -4.16 -20.01
C ALA A 217 12.77 -2.69 -19.60
N VAL A 218 12.90 -2.39 -18.30
CA VAL A 218 12.70 -1.05 -17.75
C VAL A 218 13.73 -0.79 -16.66
N ARG A 219 14.39 0.37 -16.74
CA ARG A 219 15.24 0.83 -15.66
C ARG A 219 14.38 1.49 -14.58
N MET A 220 14.38 0.93 -13.39
CA MET A 220 13.69 1.51 -12.22
C MET A 220 14.73 1.78 -11.13
N PRO A 221 15.19 3.03 -10.99
CA PRO A 221 16.06 3.38 -9.88
C PRO A 221 15.22 3.43 -8.61
N GLY A 222 15.57 2.58 -7.69
CA GLY A 222 14.94 2.47 -6.39
C GLY A 222 15.61 1.37 -5.59
N THR A 223 15.45 1.40 -4.29
CA THR A 223 16.06 0.42 -3.41
C THR A 223 15.03 -0.03 -2.39
N PRO A 224 14.73 -1.32 -2.30
CA PRO A 224 13.91 -1.84 -1.23
C PRO A 224 14.51 -1.51 0.13
N THR A 225 13.69 -1.06 1.08
CA THR A 225 14.10 -0.79 2.46
C THR A 225 13.29 -1.60 3.44
N LEU A 226 13.92 -2.00 4.55
CA LEU A 226 13.26 -2.77 5.60
C LEU A 226 12.80 -1.84 6.72
N GLU A 227 11.57 -1.41 6.63
CA GLU A 227 10.94 -0.50 7.58
C GLU A 227 10.47 -1.21 8.84
N GLN A 228 10.34 -0.46 9.92
CA GLN A 228 9.86 -0.97 11.20
C GLN A 228 8.84 -0.03 11.82
N VAL A 229 7.82 -0.62 12.41
CA VAL A 229 6.81 0.07 13.20
C VAL A 229 6.76 -0.51 14.62
N ALA A 230 6.22 0.26 15.55
CA ALA A 230 6.02 -0.14 16.92
C ALA A 230 4.56 0.01 17.32
N TYR A 231 4.11 -0.86 18.23
CA TYR A 231 2.78 -0.86 18.82
C TYR A 231 2.89 -0.48 20.29
N LEU A 232 2.17 0.55 20.69
CA LEU A 232 2.24 1.18 22.01
C LEU A 232 0.97 0.86 22.80
N ALA A 233 1.13 0.53 24.07
CA ALA A 233 0.01 0.40 24.99
C ALA A 233 -0.47 1.79 25.47
N PRO A 234 -1.77 1.99 25.73
CA PRO A 234 -2.25 3.23 26.31
C PRO A 234 -1.72 3.42 27.74
N ALA A 235 -1.33 4.64 28.09
CA ALA A 235 -0.93 5.00 29.45
C ALA A 235 -2.14 5.12 30.40
N ARG A 236 -3.34 5.29 29.84
CA ARG A 236 -4.63 5.29 30.54
C ARG A 236 -5.72 4.73 29.64
N GLU A 237 -6.72 4.10 30.20
CA GLU A 237 -7.81 3.45 29.47
C GLU A 237 -8.57 4.40 28.52
N SER A 238 -8.63 5.68 28.89
CA SER A 238 -9.28 6.73 28.09
C SER A 238 -8.42 7.31 26.97
N ALA A 239 -7.18 6.86 26.79
CA ALA A 239 -6.31 7.39 25.73
C ALA A 239 -6.91 7.16 24.33
N ARG A 240 -7.02 8.22 23.56
CA ARG A 240 -7.61 8.22 22.19
C ARG A 240 -6.88 9.24 21.33
N ALA A 241 -5.87 8.79 20.59
CA ALA A 241 -5.20 9.66 19.63
C ALA A 241 -5.82 9.50 18.24
N PRO A 242 -5.94 10.58 17.44
CA PRO A 242 -6.30 10.53 16.03
C PRO A 242 -5.15 9.93 15.23
N ILE A 243 -5.31 9.78 13.93
CA ILE A 243 -4.15 9.61 13.04
C ILE A 243 -3.32 10.90 13.12
N PHE A 244 -1.99 10.79 13.22
CA PHE A 244 -1.14 11.96 13.04
C PHE A 244 -0.05 11.70 12.00
N ILE A 245 0.33 12.77 11.29
CA ILE A 245 1.48 12.80 10.39
C ILE A 245 2.23 14.11 10.66
N ARG A 246 3.51 13.99 10.98
CA ARG A 246 4.39 15.13 11.08
C ARG A 246 5.39 15.12 9.94
N TYR A 247 5.31 16.09 9.07
CA TYR A 247 6.32 16.30 8.03
C TYR A 247 7.58 16.93 8.62
N GLY A 248 8.73 16.65 8.02
CA GLY A 248 10.05 17.17 8.40
C GLY A 248 11.02 16.06 8.76
N ASP A 249 12.03 16.39 9.57
CA ASP A 249 13.04 15.42 9.99
C ASP A 249 12.39 14.23 10.67
N GLN A 250 12.76 13.01 10.24
CA GLN A 250 12.25 11.74 10.72
C GLN A 250 10.75 11.48 10.47
N SER A 251 10.01 12.37 9.87
CA SER A 251 8.59 12.24 9.46
C SER A 251 7.79 11.13 10.21
N PRO A 252 7.60 11.26 11.55
CA PRO A 252 6.83 10.29 12.30
C PRO A 252 5.35 10.34 11.93
N TYR A 253 4.72 9.18 11.97
CA TYR A 253 3.29 9.03 11.80
C TYR A 253 2.74 8.02 12.80
N GLY A 254 1.46 8.12 13.10
CA GLY A 254 0.81 7.13 13.94
C GLY A 254 -0.68 7.03 13.69
N LEU A 255 -1.25 5.90 14.12
CA LEU A 255 -2.66 5.58 13.96
C LEU A 255 -3.14 4.58 15.00
N PRO A 256 -4.43 4.64 15.43
CA PRO A 256 -5.01 3.62 16.29
C PRO A 256 -5.09 2.28 15.55
N VAL A 257 -4.95 1.18 16.30
CA VAL A 257 -5.05 -0.18 15.76
C VAL A 257 -6.50 -0.67 15.88
N PRO A 258 -7.16 -1.05 14.77
CA PRO A 258 -8.54 -1.50 14.79
C PRO A 258 -8.76 -2.72 15.72
N GLY A 259 -9.86 -2.70 16.46
CA GLY A 259 -10.20 -3.78 17.40
C GLY A 259 -9.29 -3.91 18.62
N SER A 260 -8.41 -2.92 18.86
CA SER A 260 -7.44 -2.92 19.95
C SER A 260 -7.39 -1.54 20.60
N GLN A 261 -6.78 -1.44 21.78
CA GLN A 261 -6.41 -0.16 22.40
C GLN A 261 -4.98 0.28 22.05
N LEU A 262 -4.26 -0.51 21.27
CA LEU A 262 -2.89 -0.20 20.85
C LEU A 262 -2.87 0.96 19.86
N TYR A 263 -1.75 1.64 19.84
CA TYR A 263 -1.45 2.69 18.87
C TYR A 263 -0.19 2.33 18.11
N LYS A 264 -0.24 2.38 16.79
CA LYS A 264 0.89 2.11 15.91
C LYS A 264 1.64 3.39 15.62
N ILE A 265 2.97 3.36 15.73
CA ILE A 265 3.85 4.46 15.34
C ILE A 265 4.91 3.97 14.36
N GLY A 266 5.27 4.81 13.41
CA GLY A 266 6.33 4.57 12.43
C GLY A 266 7.06 5.86 12.06
N ILE A 267 8.14 5.70 11.30
CA ILE A 267 8.92 6.78 10.67
C ILE A 267 8.89 6.52 9.16
N HIS A 268 8.81 7.58 8.34
CA HIS A 268 8.78 7.42 6.89
C HIS A 268 9.75 8.37 6.18
N PRO A 269 10.68 7.87 5.35
CA PRO A 269 11.26 6.53 5.37
C PRO A 269 12.32 6.41 6.48
N SER A 270 12.67 5.20 6.91
CA SER A 270 13.63 5.04 8.03
C SER A 270 14.54 3.81 7.95
N GLY A 271 14.14 2.81 7.22
CA GLY A 271 14.78 1.51 7.19
C GLY A 271 16.05 1.46 6.32
N PRO A 272 16.97 0.54 6.62
CA PRO A 272 18.13 0.28 5.76
C PRO A 272 17.71 -0.38 4.45
N ALA A 273 18.56 -0.21 3.42
CA ALA A 273 18.45 -0.97 2.18
C ALA A 273 18.51 -2.47 2.45
N VAL A 274 17.70 -3.25 1.76
CA VAL A 274 17.59 -4.69 1.96
C VAL A 274 17.45 -5.43 0.62
N ASP A 275 18.05 -6.62 0.55
CA ASP A 275 17.67 -7.62 -0.44
C ASP A 275 16.32 -8.23 0.00
N PRO A 276 15.27 -8.15 -0.83
CA PRO A 276 13.96 -8.68 -0.44
C PRO A 276 13.95 -10.19 -0.22
N ASP A 277 14.92 -10.94 -0.76
CA ASP A 277 15.08 -12.38 -0.52
C ASP A 277 15.88 -12.71 0.77
N ALA A 278 16.62 -11.74 1.32
CA ALA A 278 17.50 -11.91 2.49
C ALA A 278 17.09 -11.04 3.68
N GLN A 279 15.80 -11.03 4.01
CA GLN A 279 15.29 -10.20 5.10
C GLN A 279 15.81 -10.66 6.47
N ALA A 280 16.36 -9.72 7.24
CA ALA A 280 16.77 -9.97 8.60
C ALA A 280 15.56 -10.28 9.50
N SER A 281 15.68 -11.26 10.37
CA SER A 281 14.68 -11.59 11.39
C SER A 281 14.83 -10.72 12.64
N GLY A 282 13.71 -10.46 13.34
CA GLY A 282 13.66 -9.74 14.59
C GLY A 282 13.68 -8.21 14.45
N PRO A 283 13.46 -7.48 15.56
CA PRO A 283 13.44 -6.03 15.57
C PRO A 283 14.86 -5.44 15.43
N ASP A 284 14.94 -4.26 14.81
CA ASP A 284 16.14 -3.42 14.84
C ASP A 284 16.15 -2.57 16.12
N PRO A 285 17.09 -2.78 17.05
CA PRO A 285 17.10 -2.08 18.34
C PRO A 285 17.27 -0.56 18.20
N GLU A 286 17.98 -0.09 17.16
CA GLU A 286 18.17 1.35 16.93
C GLU A 286 16.85 2.00 16.48
N LEU A 287 16.15 1.38 15.54
CA LEU A 287 14.82 1.83 15.11
C LEU A 287 13.81 1.76 16.26
N VAL A 288 13.84 0.73 17.10
CA VAL A 288 12.99 0.66 18.31
C VAL A 288 13.27 1.86 19.22
N SER A 289 14.54 2.13 19.52
CA SER A 289 14.93 3.27 20.37
C SER A 289 14.48 4.62 19.78
N ARG A 290 14.59 4.80 18.46
CA ARG A 290 14.11 6.01 17.79
C ARG A 290 12.59 6.15 17.89
N LEU A 291 11.84 5.06 17.67
CA LEU A 291 10.38 5.04 17.79
C LEU A 291 9.93 5.35 19.22
N SER A 292 10.59 4.77 20.24
CA SER A 292 10.29 5.07 21.66
C SER A 292 10.51 6.55 22.01
N LYS A 293 11.59 7.15 21.51
CA LYS A 293 11.86 8.58 21.71
C LYS A 293 10.79 9.47 21.06
N LEU A 294 10.34 9.12 19.87
CA LEU A 294 9.26 9.82 19.16
C LEU A 294 7.91 9.62 19.86
N ALA A 295 7.64 8.42 20.36
CA ALA A 295 6.45 8.13 21.16
C ALA A 295 6.42 8.99 22.43
N ALA A 296 7.52 9.04 23.18
CA ALA A 296 7.64 9.89 24.38
C ALA A 296 7.42 11.37 24.06
N ARG A 297 7.85 11.84 22.89
CA ARG A 297 7.70 13.23 22.45
C ARG A 297 6.28 13.59 22.00
N TYR A 298 5.65 12.71 21.19
CA TYR A 298 4.42 13.07 20.48
C TYR A 298 3.16 12.39 21.00
N LEU A 299 3.26 11.36 21.84
CA LEU A 299 2.12 10.53 22.26
C LEU A 299 2.00 10.44 23.80
N PRO A 300 1.70 11.55 24.50
CA PRO A 300 1.60 11.55 25.96
C PRO A 300 0.50 10.63 26.52
N GLY A 301 -0.45 10.19 25.69
CA GLY A 301 -1.47 9.23 26.05
C GLY A 301 -1.03 7.77 26.02
N TYR A 302 0.21 7.46 25.59
CA TYR A 302 0.71 6.10 25.39
C TYR A 302 2.06 5.89 26.07
N LEU A 303 2.31 4.63 26.46
CA LEU A 303 3.62 4.24 27.00
C LEU A 303 4.65 4.22 25.86
N PRO A 304 5.82 4.84 26.03
CA PRO A 304 6.80 4.97 24.95
C PRO A 304 7.49 3.65 24.59
N ASP A 305 7.55 2.70 25.53
CA ASP A 305 8.16 1.41 25.29
C ASP A 305 7.18 0.48 24.53
N PRO A 306 7.55 0.00 23.35
CA PRO A 306 6.65 -0.81 22.53
C PRO A 306 6.33 -2.17 23.19
N VAL A 307 5.08 -2.59 23.09
CA VAL A 307 4.66 -3.95 23.45
C VAL A 307 4.96 -4.96 22.35
N SER A 308 5.06 -4.50 21.12
CA SER A 308 5.49 -5.29 19.95
C SER A 308 5.98 -4.41 18.83
N THR A 309 6.69 -5.01 17.88
CA THR A 309 7.16 -4.37 16.66
C THR A 309 6.85 -5.23 15.45
N GLU A 310 6.77 -4.63 14.28
CA GLU A 310 6.56 -5.30 13.01
C GLU A 310 7.46 -4.69 11.94
N ARG A 311 8.00 -5.52 11.05
CA ARG A 311 8.82 -5.08 9.92
C ARG A 311 8.10 -5.31 8.61
N CYS A 312 8.31 -4.44 7.64
CA CYS A 312 7.79 -4.57 6.28
C CYS A 312 8.81 -4.03 5.28
N VAL A 313 8.78 -4.55 4.07
CA VAL A 313 9.65 -4.07 3.00
C VAL A 313 8.90 -3.06 2.16
N TYR A 314 9.50 -1.87 1.97
CA TYR A 314 9.03 -0.89 0.99
C TYR A 314 9.68 -1.14 -0.36
N ASP A 315 8.94 -0.94 -1.42
CA ASP A 315 9.41 -0.89 -2.80
C ASP A 315 9.56 0.58 -3.22
N ASN A 316 10.68 1.20 -2.86
CA ASN A 316 10.89 2.61 -3.11
C ASN A 316 11.34 2.87 -4.54
N THR A 317 10.89 3.98 -5.12
CA THR A 317 11.51 4.67 -6.25
C THR A 317 12.40 5.79 -5.74
N SER A 318 13.28 6.32 -6.59
CA SER A 318 14.20 7.39 -6.18
C SER A 318 13.52 8.74 -5.92
N ASP A 319 12.32 8.94 -6.47
CA ASP A 319 11.49 10.14 -6.35
C ASP A 319 10.24 9.94 -5.51
N GLU A 320 10.08 8.75 -4.92
CA GLU A 320 8.91 8.32 -4.14
C GLU A 320 7.59 8.29 -4.93
N ASP A 321 7.57 8.64 -6.22
CA ASP A 321 6.41 8.50 -7.09
C ASP A 321 6.22 7.04 -7.54
N PHE A 322 4.98 6.64 -7.72
CA PHE A 322 4.62 5.28 -8.15
C PHE A 322 5.05 5.01 -9.59
N VAL A 323 5.15 3.72 -9.95
CA VAL A 323 5.28 3.29 -11.35
C VAL A 323 4.02 2.55 -11.73
N ILE A 324 3.18 3.18 -12.57
CA ILE A 324 1.99 2.61 -13.18
C ILE A 324 2.09 2.90 -14.68
N ASP A 325 2.54 1.92 -15.46
CA ASP A 325 2.85 2.12 -16.88
C ASP A 325 2.72 0.81 -17.67
N ARG A 326 2.86 0.91 -18.98
CA ARG A 326 2.92 -0.23 -19.89
C ARG A 326 4.09 -0.10 -20.86
N VAL A 327 4.90 -1.14 -20.96
CA VAL A 327 5.99 -1.28 -21.94
C VAL A 327 5.78 -2.56 -22.72
N GLY A 328 5.47 -2.46 -24.00
CA GLY A 328 5.08 -3.61 -24.82
C GLY A 328 3.83 -4.32 -24.28
N ASN A 329 3.95 -5.61 -23.99
CA ASN A 329 2.90 -6.43 -23.38
C ASN A 329 3.08 -6.59 -21.85
N VAL A 330 3.96 -5.81 -21.24
CA VAL A 330 4.20 -5.81 -19.80
C VAL A 330 3.61 -4.54 -19.20
N VAL A 331 2.65 -4.71 -18.28
CA VAL A 331 2.07 -3.65 -17.44
C VAL A 331 2.77 -3.67 -16.09
N ILE A 332 3.09 -2.52 -15.57
CA ILE A 332 3.92 -2.34 -14.37
C ILE A 332 3.11 -1.64 -13.29
N GLY A 333 3.06 -2.23 -12.11
CA GLY A 333 2.47 -1.64 -10.91
C GLY A 333 3.38 -1.86 -9.71
N CYS A 334 4.24 -0.89 -9.39
CA CYS A 334 5.22 -1.02 -8.30
C CYS A 334 5.70 0.37 -7.82
N GLY A 335 6.76 0.40 -7.02
CA GLY A 335 7.34 1.64 -6.51
C GLY A 335 6.39 2.38 -5.57
N THR A 336 5.68 1.64 -4.70
CA THR A 336 4.65 2.23 -3.83
C THR A 336 5.21 3.09 -2.71
N SER A 337 6.52 3.07 -2.49
CA SER A 337 7.29 3.94 -1.59
C SER A 337 6.63 4.13 -0.21
N GLY A 338 6.02 3.03 0.31
CA GLY A 338 5.38 3.00 1.63
C GLY A 338 4.04 3.73 1.75
N HIS A 339 3.53 4.39 0.70
CA HIS A 339 2.28 5.14 0.80
C HIS A 339 1.20 4.77 -0.25
N GLY A 340 1.41 3.69 -1.02
CA GLY A 340 0.50 3.27 -2.09
C GLY A 340 -0.80 2.60 -1.64
N PHE A 341 -0.89 2.05 -0.40
CA PHE A 341 -2.01 1.19 0.00
C PHE A 341 -3.39 1.81 -0.22
N LYS A 342 -3.56 3.08 0.14
CA LYS A 342 -4.84 3.79 0.01
C LYS A 342 -5.35 3.91 -1.43
N PHE A 343 -4.45 3.84 -2.40
CA PHE A 343 -4.77 3.93 -3.83
C PHE A 343 -5.07 2.57 -4.48
N GLY A 344 -5.00 1.47 -3.73
CA GLY A 344 -5.08 0.10 -4.25
C GLY A 344 -6.15 -0.14 -5.31
N PRO A 345 -7.45 0.09 -5.06
CA PRO A 345 -8.49 -0.13 -6.05
C PRO A 345 -8.35 0.73 -7.30
N LEU A 346 -7.94 2.00 -7.16
CA LEU A 346 -7.69 2.90 -8.29
C LEU A 346 -6.53 2.40 -9.16
N PHE A 347 -5.43 1.98 -8.54
CA PHE A 347 -4.31 1.40 -9.27
C PHE A 347 -4.71 0.09 -9.96
N GLY A 348 -5.54 -0.74 -9.30
CA GLY A 348 -6.10 -1.93 -9.94
C GLY A 348 -6.86 -1.62 -11.21
N THR A 349 -7.70 -0.58 -11.20
CA THR A 349 -8.43 -0.11 -12.38
C THR A 349 -7.46 0.35 -13.47
N TRP A 350 -6.49 1.20 -13.14
CA TRP A 350 -5.51 1.69 -14.12
C TRP A 350 -4.67 0.56 -14.73
N LEU A 351 -4.24 -0.42 -13.92
CA LEU A 351 -3.47 -1.58 -14.40
C LEU A 351 -4.29 -2.46 -15.35
N ALA A 352 -5.57 -2.69 -15.05
CA ALA A 352 -6.46 -3.44 -15.92
C ALA A 352 -6.75 -2.71 -17.24
N ASP A 353 -6.91 -1.39 -17.19
CA ASP A 353 -7.12 -0.55 -18.39
C ASP A 353 -5.86 -0.56 -19.27
N LEU A 354 -4.68 -0.39 -18.69
CA LEU A 354 -3.40 -0.54 -19.40
C LEU A 354 -3.26 -1.93 -20.04
N ALA A 355 -3.65 -3.00 -19.34
CA ALA A 355 -3.61 -4.34 -19.87
C ALA A 355 -4.58 -4.55 -21.05
N SER A 356 -5.63 -3.74 -21.13
CA SER A 356 -6.62 -3.74 -22.23
C SER A 356 -6.25 -2.82 -23.40
N GLY A 357 -5.10 -2.14 -23.33
CA GLY A 357 -4.66 -1.17 -24.35
C GLY A 357 -5.19 0.24 -24.14
N GLY A 358 -5.89 0.52 -23.03
CA GLY A 358 -6.25 1.85 -22.55
C GLY A 358 -5.06 2.51 -21.83
N GLY A 359 -5.33 3.53 -21.01
CA GLY A 359 -4.30 4.14 -20.14
C GLY A 359 -4.32 5.66 -20.10
N GLY A 360 -5.31 6.30 -20.75
CA GLY A 360 -5.40 7.77 -20.79
C GLY A 360 -5.67 8.46 -19.44
N GLN A 361 -5.90 7.71 -18.36
CA GLN A 361 -6.21 8.26 -17.03
C GLN A 361 -5.02 8.22 -16.05
N VAL A 362 -3.95 7.52 -16.38
CA VAL A 362 -2.77 7.43 -15.51
C VAL A 362 -1.97 8.74 -15.62
N PRO A 363 -1.73 9.45 -14.50
CA PRO A 363 -0.91 10.65 -14.52
C PRO A 363 0.50 10.39 -15.06
N GLY A 364 1.00 11.27 -15.93
CA GLY A 364 2.32 11.13 -16.55
C GLY A 364 3.49 11.03 -15.56
N ARG A 365 3.34 11.57 -14.35
CA ARG A 365 4.31 11.43 -13.27
C ARG A 365 4.54 9.96 -12.84
N PHE A 366 3.61 9.05 -13.12
CA PHE A 366 3.73 7.62 -12.78
C PHE A 366 4.30 6.79 -13.94
N SER A 367 4.67 7.42 -15.06
CA SER A 367 5.31 6.73 -16.17
C SER A 367 6.70 6.21 -15.80
N ALA A 368 7.03 5.00 -16.25
CA ALA A 368 8.36 4.43 -16.14
C ALA A 368 9.40 5.18 -16.99
N ALA A 369 8.95 5.89 -18.02
CA ALA A 369 9.83 6.67 -18.93
C ALA A 369 10.48 7.89 -18.25
N ARG A 370 10.10 8.24 -17.00
CA ARG A 370 10.70 9.34 -16.25
C ARG A 370 12.10 9.00 -15.70
N PHE A 371 12.51 7.73 -15.75
CA PHE A 371 13.81 7.24 -15.38
C PHE A 371 14.65 6.92 -16.61
#